data_1da85477b5fb2667e73f9329728d424c
#
_entry.id   1da85477b5fb2667e73f9329728d424c
#
_cell.length_a   1.000
_cell.length_b   1.000
_cell.length_c   1.000
_cell.angle_alpha   90.00
_cell.angle_beta   90.00
_cell.angle_gamma   90.00
#
_symmetry.space_group_name_H-M   'P 1'
#
loop_
_entity.id
_entity.type
_entity.pdbx_description
1 polymer ?
#
loop_
_entity_poly.entity_id
_entity_poly.type
_entity_poly.pdbx_seq_one_letter_code
_entity_poly.pdbx_strand_id
1 'polypeptide(L)'
;MKFALPAIAALMLTTVPALADDVTEAINNALEAYNEGDVQFATEELNFALQLLNEMKAGALEGFLPEPLDGWTREIDDSMAAGLGMMGGGIGAGAEYDNGSDRFSLTIMADNPMVAALGGMLGNTAMITASGGKMVRVGREKFMSQDEELTGLIGNRVLIQATGENTDAMIEHLETMDFRALAGFGS
;
A
#
# COMPACT_ATOMS: atom_id res chain seq x y z
N MET A 1 -4.54 -57.70 22.72
CA MET A 1 -5.08 -56.40 23.22
C MET A 1 -4.62 -55.34 22.25
N LYS A 2 -5.54 -54.80 21.43
CA LYS A 2 -5.26 -53.74 20.44
C LYS A 2 -5.71 -52.40 21.05
N PHE A 3 -4.78 -51.50 21.34
CA PHE A 3 -5.10 -50.15 21.79
C PHE A 3 -5.31 -49.25 20.54
N ALA A 4 -6.52 -48.77 20.40
CA ALA A 4 -6.86 -47.76 19.41
C ALA A 4 -6.60 -46.37 20.03
N LEU A 5 -5.73 -45.53 19.42
CA LEU A 5 -5.56 -44.13 19.73
C LEU A 5 -6.69 -43.33 19.04
N PRO A 6 -7.35 -42.40 19.74
CA PRO A 6 -8.24 -41.47 19.08
C PRO A 6 -7.42 -40.32 18.42
N ALA A 7 -7.69 -40.11 17.13
CA ALA A 7 -7.19 -38.95 16.41
C ALA A 7 -7.95 -37.68 16.88
N ILE A 8 -7.23 -36.78 17.52
CA ILE A 8 -7.76 -35.46 17.86
C ILE A 8 -7.65 -34.59 16.60
N ALA A 9 -8.78 -34.33 15.94
CA ALA A 9 -8.88 -33.32 14.88
C ALA A 9 -8.79 -31.93 15.51
N ALA A 10 -7.66 -31.25 15.33
CA ALA A 10 -7.51 -29.86 15.70
C ALA A 10 -8.33 -29.00 14.73
N LEU A 11 -9.43 -28.45 15.23
CA LEU A 11 -10.23 -27.46 14.50
C LEU A 11 -9.45 -26.14 14.49
N MET A 12 -8.85 -25.81 13.37
CA MET A 12 -8.24 -24.48 13.14
C MET A 12 -9.39 -23.46 13.02
N LEU A 13 -9.71 -22.76 14.11
CA LEU A 13 -10.53 -21.56 14.04
C LEU A 13 -9.70 -20.48 13.33
N THR A 14 -10.05 -20.19 12.08
CA THR A 14 -9.58 -18.98 11.40
C THR A 14 -10.25 -17.78 12.09
N THR A 15 -9.47 -17.02 12.85
CA THR A 15 -9.90 -15.73 13.39
C THR A 15 -10.07 -14.77 12.21
N VAL A 16 -11.33 -14.45 11.86
CA VAL A 16 -11.66 -13.31 11.00
C VAL A 16 -11.20 -12.07 11.76
N PRO A 17 -10.48 -11.13 11.14
CA PRO A 17 -9.95 -9.97 11.85
C PRO A 17 -11.09 -9.13 12.45
N ALA A 18 -10.91 -8.71 13.69
CA ALA A 18 -11.87 -7.89 14.48
C ALA A 18 -12.30 -6.60 13.76
N LEU A 19 -11.44 -6.05 12.89
CA LEU A 19 -11.71 -4.82 12.11
C LEU A 19 -12.97 -4.90 11.21
N ALA A 20 -13.36 -6.09 10.74
CA ALA A 20 -14.58 -6.23 9.92
C ALA A 20 -15.85 -6.08 10.76
N ASP A 21 -15.80 -6.46 12.02
CA ASP A 21 -16.91 -6.29 12.98
C ASP A 21 -17.03 -4.80 13.37
N ASP A 22 -15.91 -4.10 13.59
CA ASP A 22 -15.87 -2.68 13.95
C ASP A 22 -16.42 -1.79 12.81
N VAL A 23 -16.12 -2.09 11.55
CA VAL A 23 -16.70 -1.40 10.37
C VAL A 23 -18.21 -1.56 10.34
N THR A 24 -18.69 -2.78 10.58
CA THR A 24 -20.13 -3.07 10.58
C THR A 24 -20.84 -2.34 11.74
N GLU A 25 -20.22 -2.29 12.90
CA GLU A 25 -20.74 -1.58 14.07
C GLU A 25 -20.84 -0.07 13.79
N ALA A 26 -19.79 0.56 13.29
CA ALA A 26 -19.78 1.98 12.96
C ALA A 26 -20.86 2.34 11.92
N ILE A 27 -21.05 1.51 10.88
CA ILE A 27 -22.10 1.73 9.87
C ILE A 27 -23.51 1.63 10.50
N ASN A 28 -23.73 0.66 11.39
CA ASN A 28 -25.02 0.50 12.07
C ASN A 28 -25.31 1.67 13.01
N ASN A 29 -24.31 2.12 13.79
CA ASN A 29 -24.42 3.29 14.65
C ASN A 29 -24.76 4.55 13.82
N ALA A 30 -24.12 4.73 12.68
CA ALA A 30 -24.40 5.84 11.77
C ALA A 30 -25.85 5.80 11.26
N LEU A 31 -26.35 4.63 10.92
CA LEU A 31 -27.72 4.45 10.44
C LEU A 31 -28.74 4.74 11.55
N GLU A 32 -28.49 4.28 12.77
CA GLU A 32 -29.34 4.55 13.93
C GLU A 32 -29.40 6.05 14.23
N ALA A 33 -28.25 6.71 14.35
CA ALA A 33 -28.15 8.15 14.57
C ALA A 33 -28.88 8.97 13.49
N TYR A 34 -28.74 8.58 12.23
CA TYR A 34 -29.46 9.23 11.13
C TYR A 34 -30.98 9.10 11.27
N ASN A 35 -31.48 7.93 11.67
CA ASN A 35 -32.91 7.70 11.87
C ASN A 35 -33.48 8.48 13.08
N GLU A 36 -32.63 8.76 14.08
CA GLU A 36 -32.97 9.59 15.25
C GLU A 36 -32.85 11.09 14.94
N GLY A 37 -32.29 11.47 13.79
CA GLY A 37 -32.09 12.85 13.37
C GLY A 37 -30.79 13.49 13.89
N ASP A 38 -29.90 12.70 14.51
CA ASP A 38 -28.55 13.13 14.90
C ASP A 38 -27.58 12.98 13.71
N VAL A 39 -27.66 13.95 12.79
CA VAL A 39 -26.85 13.98 11.58
C VAL A 39 -25.35 14.15 11.90
N GLN A 40 -25.03 14.83 13.00
CA GLN A 40 -23.63 15.03 13.39
C GLN A 40 -22.99 13.72 13.80
N PHE A 41 -23.59 13.00 14.75
CA PHE A 41 -23.07 11.70 15.19
C PHE A 41 -23.05 10.67 14.04
N ALA A 42 -24.10 10.67 13.20
CA ALA A 42 -24.10 9.84 12.00
C ALA A 42 -22.89 10.10 11.07
N THR A 43 -22.50 11.36 10.92
CA THR A 43 -21.34 11.75 10.11
C THR A 43 -20.02 11.31 10.77
N GLU A 44 -19.90 11.40 12.08
CA GLU A 44 -18.73 10.96 12.85
C GLU A 44 -18.52 9.44 12.69
N GLU A 45 -19.58 8.65 12.86
CA GLU A 45 -19.54 7.19 12.70
C GLU A 45 -19.21 6.75 11.27
N LEU A 46 -19.73 7.44 10.24
CA LEU A 46 -19.37 7.18 8.84
C LEU A 46 -17.90 7.48 8.56
N ASN A 47 -17.36 8.57 9.13
CA ASN A 47 -15.95 8.89 8.99
C ASN A 47 -15.07 7.84 9.67
N PHE A 48 -15.48 7.34 10.84
CA PHE A 48 -14.79 6.26 11.52
C PHE A 48 -14.81 4.96 10.70
N ALA A 49 -15.97 4.57 10.17
CA ALA A 49 -16.05 3.42 9.26
C ALA A 49 -15.14 3.56 8.03
N LEU A 50 -15.07 4.75 7.41
CA LEU A 50 -14.17 5.05 6.31
C LEU A 50 -12.70 4.94 6.70
N GLN A 51 -12.33 5.38 7.90
CA GLN A 51 -10.96 5.23 8.42
C GLN A 51 -10.59 3.74 8.52
N LEU A 52 -11.43 2.92 9.15
CA LEU A 52 -11.20 1.47 9.28
C LEU A 52 -11.06 0.78 7.92
N LEU A 53 -11.93 1.14 6.96
CA LEU A 53 -11.83 0.62 5.60
C LEU A 53 -10.53 1.02 4.90
N ASN A 54 -10.03 2.23 5.13
CA ASN A 54 -8.75 2.68 4.59
C ASN A 54 -7.57 1.94 5.24
N GLU A 55 -7.62 1.67 6.54
CA GLU A 55 -6.63 0.86 7.25
C GLU A 55 -6.59 -0.58 6.69
N MET A 56 -7.74 -1.20 6.46
CA MET A 56 -7.83 -2.53 5.83
C MET A 56 -7.21 -2.54 4.42
N LYS A 57 -7.48 -1.50 3.62
CA LYS A 57 -6.90 -1.37 2.27
C LYS A 57 -5.38 -1.10 2.34
N ALA A 58 -4.90 -0.30 3.29
CA ALA A 58 -3.47 -0.07 3.49
C ALA A 58 -2.75 -1.38 3.84
N GLY A 59 -3.28 -2.18 4.77
CA GLY A 59 -2.73 -3.50 5.08
C GLY A 59 -2.73 -4.46 3.87
N ALA A 60 -3.75 -4.40 3.00
CA ALA A 60 -3.74 -5.15 1.75
C ALA A 60 -2.67 -4.64 0.76
N LEU A 61 -2.36 -3.32 0.78
CA LEU A 61 -1.34 -2.73 -0.07
C LEU A 61 0.08 -3.09 0.41
N GLU A 62 0.29 -3.24 1.72
CA GLU A 62 1.55 -3.71 2.30
C GLU A 62 1.97 -5.09 1.77
N GLY A 63 1.00 -5.95 1.45
CA GLY A 63 1.25 -7.25 0.85
C GLY A 63 1.92 -7.19 -0.53
N PHE A 64 1.99 -6.03 -1.16
CA PHE A 64 2.70 -5.81 -2.43
C PHE A 64 4.14 -5.30 -2.23
N LEU A 65 4.52 -4.88 -1.02
CA LEU A 65 5.90 -4.51 -0.73
C LEU A 65 6.80 -5.75 -0.92
N PRO A 66 7.90 -5.63 -1.69
CA PRO A 66 8.77 -6.77 -1.96
C PRO A 66 9.38 -7.34 -0.68
N GLU A 67 9.54 -8.65 -0.65
CA GLU A 67 10.35 -9.28 0.40
C GLU A 67 11.81 -8.82 0.28
N PRO A 68 12.53 -8.66 1.40
CA PRO A 68 13.92 -8.26 1.35
C PRO A 68 14.75 -9.32 0.62
N LEU A 69 15.64 -8.88 -0.27
CA LEU A 69 16.61 -9.74 -0.94
C LEU A 69 17.67 -10.27 0.04
N ASP A 70 18.44 -11.26 -0.39
CA ASP A 70 19.50 -11.85 0.44
C ASP A 70 20.48 -10.76 0.97
N GLY A 71 20.62 -10.72 2.29
CA GLY A 71 21.45 -9.74 2.98
C GLY A 71 20.76 -8.41 3.30
N TRP A 72 19.50 -8.23 2.90
CA TRP A 72 18.68 -7.07 3.23
C TRP A 72 17.71 -7.38 4.36
N THR A 73 17.32 -6.36 5.09
CA THR A 73 16.22 -6.36 6.06
C THR A 73 15.15 -5.40 5.60
N ARG A 74 13.90 -5.64 5.99
CA ARG A 74 12.76 -4.77 5.72
C ARG A 74 12.08 -4.38 7.04
N GLU A 75 11.81 -3.10 7.21
CA GLU A 75 10.98 -2.55 8.28
C GLU A 75 9.79 -1.82 7.66
N ILE A 76 8.58 -2.20 8.05
CA ILE A 76 7.34 -1.56 7.55
C ILE A 76 7.19 -0.18 8.20
N ASP A 77 6.82 0.82 7.41
CA ASP A 77 6.53 2.18 7.88
C ASP A 77 5.03 2.33 8.18
N ASP A 78 4.64 2.04 9.42
CA ASP A 78 3.26 2.15 9.91
C ASP A 78 2.74 3.61 9.90
N SER A 79 3.62 4.61 9.79
CA SER A 79 3.26 6.03 9.80
C SER A 79 2.73 6.52 8.44
N MET A 80 2.99 5.79 7.37
CA MET A 80 2.63 6.17 6.00
C MET A 80 1.10 6.31 5.82
N ALA A 81 0.32 5.36 6.33
CA ALA A 81 -1.13 5.39 6.24
C ALA A 81 -1.72 6.62 6.94
N ALA A 82 -1.20 6.98 8.12
CA ALA A 82 -1.62 8.17 8.87
C ALA A 82 -1.21 9.46 8.15
N GLY A 83 -0.02 9.52 7.55
CA GLY A 83 0.49 10.69 6.82
C GLY A 83 -0.36 11.02 5.60
N LEU A 84 -0.82 10.04 4.85
CA LEU A 84 -1.67 10.24 3.66
C LEU A 84 -3.05 10.80 4.00
N GLY A 85 -3.62 10.45 5.15
CA GLY A 85 -4.86 11.04 5.65
C GLY A 85 -4.77 12.56 5.79
N MET A 86 -3.61 13.09 6.20
CA MET A 86 -3.36 14.53 6.33
C MET A 86 -3.05 15.22 4.99
N MET A 87 -2.63 14.49 3.97
CA MET A 87 -2.24 14.99 2.64
C MET A 87 -3.35 14.90 1.58
N GLY A 88 -4.61 14.90 1.98
CA GLY A 88 -5.75 14.89 1.06
C GLY A 88 -6.35 13.52 0.81
N GLY A 89 -6.00 12.54 1.61
CA GLY A 89 -6.52 11.17 1.52
C GLY A 89 -5.71 10.27 0.58
N GLY A 90 -6.19 9.06 0.42
CA GLY A 90 -5.52 7.99 -0.32
C GLY A 90 -5.11 6.85 0.61
N ILE A 91 -4.53 5.83 0.02
CA ILE A 91 -4.07 4.64 0.71
C ILE A 91 -2.59 4.49 0.39
N GLY A 92 -1.80 4.15 1.40
CA GLY A 92 -0.37 3.94 1.21
C GLY A 92 0.20 2.85 2.09
N ALA A 93 1.27 2.26 1.61
CA ALA A 93 2.14 1.36 2.34
C ALA A 93 3.58 1.74 2.08
N GLY A 94 4.43 1.65 3.09
CA GLY A 94 5.84 1.97 2.98
C GLY A 94 6.72 0.98 3.73
N ALA A 95 7.96 0.88 3.31
CA ALA A 95 8.99 0.12 4.02
C ALA A 95 10.38 0.71 3.81
N GLU A 96 11.21 0.57 4.81
CA GLU A 96 12.65 0.82 4.77
C GLU A 96 13.39 -0.49 4.52
N TYR A 97 14.35 -0.47 3.61
CA TYR A 97 15.24 -1.58 3.29
C TYR A 97 16.68 -1.21 3.64
N ASP A 98 17.38 -2.10 4.35
CA ASP A 98 18.74 -1.85 4.84
C ASP A 98 19.58 -3.13 4.76
N ASN A 99 20.83 -3.02 4.24
CA ASN A 99 21.79 -4.13 4.22
C ASN A 99 23.04 -3.83 5.05
N GLY A 100 23.01 -2.74 5.84
CA GLY A 100 24.12 -2.27 6.65
C GLY A 100 25.11 -1.35 5.92
N SER A 101 25.07 -1.30 4.58
CA SER A 101 25.88 -0.40 3.75
C SER A 101 25.00 0.56 2.94
N ASP A 102 23.94 0.04 2.37
CA ASP A 102 22.96 0.76 1.56
C ASP A 102 21.61 0.75 2.24
N ARG A 103 20.86 1.81 2.06
CA ARG A 103 19.48 1.96 2.54
C ARG A 103 18.63 2.62 1.46
N PHE A 104 17.38 2.21 1.37
CA PHE A 104 16.36 2.90 0.58
C PHE A 104 14.98 2.75 1.20
N SER A 105 14.10 3.72 0.94
CA SER A 105 12.68 3.62 1.25
C SER A 105 11.88 3.26 0.01
N LEU A 106 10.83 2.46 0.18
CA LEU A 106 9.85 2.14 -0.85
C LEU A 106 8.47 2.52 -0.38
N THR A 107 7.75 3.27 -1.20
CA THR A 107 6.38 3.69 -0.93
C THR A 107 5.47 3.29 -2.08
N ILE A 108 4.30 2.76 -1.76
CA ILE A 108 3.21 2.48 -2.68
C ILE A 108 2.02 3.35 -2.27
N MET A 109 1.47 4.12 -3.20
CA MET A 109 0.31 4.99 -2.96
C MET A 109 -0.79 4.71 -3.97
N ALA A 110 -2.03 4.60 -3.52
CA ALA A 110 -3.21 4.42 -4.37
C ALA A 110 -4.33 5.38 -3.97
N ASP A 111 -5.23 5.65 -4.90
CA ASP A 111 -6.43 6.47 -4.70
C ASP A 111 -6.14 7.89 -4.12
N ASN A 112 -4.95 8.43 -4.40
CA ASN A 112 -4.53 9.76 -3.96
C ASN A 112 -4.60 10.76 -5.12
N PRO A 113 -5.12 12.00 -4.93
CA PRO A 113 -5.17 13.03 -5.97
C PRO A 113 -3.80 13.35 -6.59
N MET A 114 -2.72 13.24 -5.83
CA MET A 114 -1.36 13.46 -6.31
C MET A 114 -0.95 12.42 -7.36
N VAL A 115 -1.41 11.18 -7.24
CA VAL A 115 -1.16 10.10 -8.22
C VAL A 115 -1.70 10.49 -9.60
N ALA A 116 -2.91 11.07 -9.65
CA ALA A 116 -3.51 11.54 -10.90
C ALA A 116 -2.72 12.72 -11.52
N ALA A 117 -2.21 13.63 -10.70
CA ALA A 117 -1.40 14.77 -11.15
C ALA A 117 -0.05 14.31 -11.73
N LEU A 118 0.64 13.39 -11.06
CA LEU A 118 1.91 12.81 -11.51
C LEU A 118 1.73 11.93 -12.76
N GLY A 119 0.57 11.27 -12.92
CA GLY A 119 0.28 10.45 -14.09
C GLY A 119 0.40 11.20 -15.41
N GLY A 120 -0.02 12.46 -15.45
CA GLY A 120 0.14 13.32 -16.62
C GLY A 120 1.60 13.60 -16.96
N MET A 121 2.48 13.74 -15.97
CA MET A 121 3.91 13.99 -16.14
C MET A 121 4.66 12.71 -16.53
N LEU A 122 4.42 11.61 -15.83
CA LEU A 122 5.08 10.31 -16.07
C LEU A 122 4.71 9.69 -17.43
N GLY A 123 3.54 10.04 -17.97
CA GLY A 123 3.13 9.66 -19.34
C GLY A 123 3.85 10.41 -20.46
N ASN A 124 4.58 11.49 -20.15
CA ASN A 124 5.23 12.36 -21.15
C ASN A 124 6.75 12.32 -21.04
N THR A 125 7.40 11.50 -21.87
CA THR A 125 8.86 11.34 -21.89
C THR A 125 9.61 12.67 -22.14
N ALA A 126 9.02 13.60 -22.89
CA ALA A 126 9.65 14.90 -23.14
C ALA A 126 9.68 15.76 -21.87
N MET A 127 8.65 15.72 -21.04
CA MET A 127 8.63 16.39 -19.74
C MET A 127 9.65 15.79 -18.78
N ILE A 128 9.74 14.45 -18.72
CA ILE A 128 10.71 13.74 -17.88
C ILE A 128 12.14 14.13 -18.25
N THR A 129 12.45 14.15 -19.55
CA THR A 129 13.80 14.54 -20.02
C THR A 129 14.09 16.04 -19.74
N ALA A 130 13.09 16.90 -19.86
CA ALA A 130 13.23 18.31 -19.57
C ALA A 130 13.47 18.61 -18.07
N SER A 131 12.97 17.75 -17.18
CA SER A 131 13.22 17.81 -15.74
C SER A 131 14.55 17.17 -15.31
N GLY A 132 15.33 16.62 -16.25
CA GLY A 132 16.60 15.94 -15.94
C GLY A 132 16.45 14.44 -15.62
N GLY A 133 15.23 13.91 -15.64
CA GLY A 133 14.95 12.51 -15.39
C GLY A 133 15.28 11.60 -16.59
N LYS A 134 15.42 10.33 -16.31
CA LYS A 134 15.61 9.26 -17.31
C LYS A 134 14.52 8.19 -17.15
N MET A 135 14.09 7.63 -18.28
CA MET A 135 13.21 6.46 -18.23
C MET A 135 14.05 5.19 -18.10
N VAL A 136 13.76 4.42 -17.07
CA VAL A 136 14.33 3.08 -16.85
C VAL A 136 13.21 2.03 -16.91
N ARG A 137 13.60 0.78 -17.20
CA ARG A 137 12.67 -0.35 -17.16
C ARG A 137 12.90 -1.16 -15.90
N VAL A 138 11.80 -1.49 -15.22
CA VAL A 138 11.76 -2.43 -14.11
C VAL A 138 10.78 -3.53 -14.52
N GLY A 139 11.31 -4.68 -14.91
CA GLY A 139 10.52 -5.73 -15.54
C GLY A 139 9.84 -5.24 -16.83
N ARG A 140 8.51 -5.16 -16.83
CA ARG A 140 7.71 -4.67 -17.96
C ARG A 140 7.25 -3.23 -17.82
N GLU A 141 7.38 -2.66 -16.62
CA GLU A 141 6.92 -1.32 -16.29
C GLU A 141 7.99 -0.27 -16.57
N LYS A 142 7.53 0.99 -16.69
CA LYS A 142 8.38 2.14 -16.92
C LYS A 142 8.46 2.98 -15.66
N PHE A 143 9.67 3.28 -15.24
CA PHE A 143 9.95 4.16 -14.11
C PHE A 143 10.74 5.36 -14.57
N MET A 144 10.48 6.51 -13.99
CA MET A 144 11.35 7.67 -14.06
C MET A 144 12.42 7.51 -13.00
N SER A 145 13.67 7.71 -13.38
CA SER A 145 14.81 7.81 -12.46
C SER A 145 15.31 9.24 -12.46
N GLN A 146 15.33 9.86 -11.31
CA GLN A 146 15.81 11.23 -11.09
C GLN A 146 16.28 11.39 -9.64
N ASP A 147 17.48 11.98 -9.45
CA ASP A 147 17.98 12.39 -8.12
C ASP A 147 17.82 11.32 -7.02
N GLU A 148 18.32 10.10 -7.27
CA GLU A 148 18.25 8.96 -6.32
C GLU A 148 16.82 8.44 -6.07
N GLU A 149 15.86 8.83 -6.91
CA GLU A 149 14.48 8.38 -6.85
C GLU A 149 14.08 7.60 -8.11
N LEU A 150 13.33 6.53 -7.90
CA LEU A 150 12.61 5.80 -8.94
C LEU A 150 11.11 6.00 -8.73
N THR A 151 10.43 6.57 -9.71
CA THR A 151 8.99 6.79 -9.67
C THR A 151 8.30 6.06 -10.80
N GLY A 152 7.35 5.18 -10.49
CA GLY A 152 6.55 4.42 -11.45
C GLY A 152 5.06 4.57 -11.22
N LEU A 153 4.27 4.51 -12.29
CA LEU A 153 2.81 4.55 -12.23
C LEU A 153 2.23 3.28 -12.82
N ILE A 154 1.62 2.46 -11.97
CA ILE A 154 1.07 1.16 -12.32
C ILE A 154 -0.44 1.28 -12.52
N GLY A 155 -0.93 0.79 -13.66
CA GLY A 155 -2.35 0.82 -13.99
C GLY A 155 -3.00 2.22 -13.99
N ASN A 156 -2.22 3.30 -14.09
CA ASN A 156 -2.64 4.71 -13.97
C ASN A 156 -3.29 5.06 -12.61
N ARG A 157 -3.10 4.26 -11.57
CA ARG A 157 -3.77 4.42 -10.27
C ARG A 157 -2.85 4.26 -9.08
N VAL A 158 -1.80 3.46 -9.21
CA VAL A 158 -0.89 3.16 -8.12
C VAL A 158 0.47 3.75 -8.43
N LEU A 159 0.92 4.67 -7.60
CA LEU A 159 2.24 5.27 -7.66
C LEU A 159 3.19 4.46 -6.78
N ILE A 160 4.36 4.14 -7.33
CA ILE A 160 5.45 3.54 -6.60
C ILE A 160 6.60 4.53 -6.60
N GLN A 161 7.18 4.78 -5.43
CA GLN A 161 8.37 5.59 -5.26
C GLN A 161 9.40 4.81 -4.44
N ALA A 162 10.62 4.71 -4.97
CA ALA A 162 11.75 4.18 -4.22
C ALA A 162 12.83 5.26 -4.17
N THR A 163 13.35 5.55 -2.99
CA THR A 163 14.31 6.64 -2.76
C THR A 163 15.53 6.11 -2.01
N GLY A 164 16.71 6.26 -2.59
CA GLY A 164 17.98 5.81 -1.99
C GLY A 164 19.14 5.90 -2.98
N GLU A 165 20.36 5.86 -2.45
CA GLU A 165 21.58 6.07 -3.25
C GLU A 165 21.85 4.93 -4.25
N ASN A 166 21.46 3.69 -3.93
CA ASN A 166 21.72 2.52 -4.75
C ASN A 166 20.52 2.18 -5.66
N THR A 167 20.48 2.82 -6.84
CA THR A 167 19.42 2.62 -7.84
C THR A 167 19.31 1.15 -8.31
N ASP A 168 20.41 0.43 -8.43
CA ASP A 168 20.41 -0.96 -8.90
C ASP A 168 19.74 -1.87 -7.86
N ALA A 169 20.04 -1.68 -6.59
CA ALA A 169 19.38 -2.42 -5.51
C ALA A 169 17.86 -2.13 -5.44
N MET A 170 17.45 -0.88 -5.66
CA MET A 170 16.03 -0.53 -5.76
C MET A 170 15.36 -1.26 -6.94
N ILE A 171 15.99 -1.30 -8.11
CA ILE A 171 15.47 -1.99 -9.29
C ILE A 171 15.33 -3.49 -9.00
N GLU A 172 16.34 -4.14 -8.42
CA GLU A 172 16.30 -5.58 -8.10
C GLU A 172 15.13 -5.92 -7.17
N HIS A 173 14.87 -5.12 -6.13
CA HIS A 173 13.72 -5.33 -5.26
C HIS A 173 12.40 -5.10 -6.00
N LEU A 174 12.28 -4.01 -6.76
CA LEU A 174 11.09 -3.71 -7.53
C LEU A 174 10.76 -4.79 -8.57
N GLU A 175 11.75 -5.46 -9.17
CA GLU A 175 11.54 -6.55 -10.13
C GLU A 175 10.88 -7.79 -9.52
N THR A 176 10.93 -7.95 -8.20
CA THR A 176 10.24 -9.04 -7.49
C THR A 176 8.75 -8.78 -7.27
N MET A 177 8.27 -7.54 -7.48
CA MET A 177 6.88 -7.16 -7.27
C MET A 177 5.94 -7.71 -8.35
N ASP A 178 4.73 -8.11 -7.96
CA ASP A 178 3.65 -8.45 -8.90
C ASP A 178 2.91 -7.17 -9.34
N PHE A 179 3.48 -6.44 -10.29
CA PHE A 179 2.86 -5.24 -10.87
C PHE A 179 1.51 -5.51 -11.53
N ARG A 180 1.27 -6.74 -12.00
CA ARG A 180 0.00 -7.09 -12.62
C ARG A 180 -1.11 -7.19 -11.58
N ALA A 181 -0.86 -7.84 -10.47
CA ALA A 181 -1.79 -7.91 -9.35
C ALA A 181 -2.00 -6.51 -8.76
N LEU A 182 -0.92 -5.72 -8.61
CA LEU A 182 -0.99 -4.35 -8.11
C LEU A 182 -1.81 -3.42 -9.01
N ALA A 183 -1.75 -3.58 -10.35
CA ALA A 183 -2.61 -2.82 -11.28
C ALA A 183 -4.10 -3.09 -11.08
N GLY A 184 -4.48 -4.24 -10.54
CA GLY A 184 -5.85 -4.64 -10.18
C GLY A 184 -6.26 -4.26 -8.76
N PHE A 185 -5.38 -3.64 -7.98
CA PHE A 185 -5.67 -3.30 -6.58
C PHE A 185 -6.86 -2.35 -6.47
N GLY A 186 -7.86 -2.70 -5.64
CA GLY A 186 -9.05 -1.88 -5.40
C GLY A 186 -10.04 -1.77 -6.57
N SER A 187 -9.96 -2.68 -7.57
CA SER A 187 -10.90 -2.74 -8.70
C SER A 187 -11.96 -3.82 -8.51
#